data_41c3b1b336d3fa32a5684795a401e024
#
_entry.id   41c3b1b336d3fa32a5684795a401e024
#
_cell.length_a   1.000
_cell.length_b   1.000
_cell.length_c   1.000
_cell.angle_alpha   90.00
_cell.angle_beta   90.00
_cell.angle_gamma   90.00
#
_symmetry.space_group_name_H-M   'P 1'
#
loop_
_entity.id
_entity.type
_entity.pdbx_description
1 polymer ?
#
loop_
_entity_poly.entity_id
_entity_poly.type
_entity_poly.pdbx_seq_one_letter_code
_entity_poly.pdbx_strand_id
1 'polypeptide(L)'
;MTRRYRDRRDAGRVLAQSLSAWRGHAGAVVLALPRGGVPVGFEVARALGLPLDVLVVRKLGLPSQPELAMGAVASGGARVLNDEVLRFLPPGSDALERVEARERAELQRRELAYRGERAPLEMRGRV
;
A
#
# COMPACT_ATOMS: atom_id res chain seq x y z
N MET A 1 -0.31 -29.17 2.92
CA MET A 1 -0.25 -29.20 1.45
C MET A 1 -0.35 -27.76 0.91
N THR A 2 0.60 -27.35 0.10
CA THR A 2 0.64 -26.00 -0.44
C THR A 2 -0.22 -25.93 -1.69
N ARG A 3 -1.21 -25.04 -1.71
CA ARG A 3 -2.01 -24.81 -2.91
C ARG A 3 -1.24 -23.89 -3.86
N ARG A 4 -1.21 -24.25 -5.13
CA ARG A 4 -0.67 -23.41 -6.19
C ARG A 4 -1.80 -22.70 -6.91
N TYR A 5 -1.59 -21.43 -7.23
CA TYR A 5 -2.52 -20.63 -8.01
C TYR A 5 -2.05 -20.56 -9.45
N ARG A 6 -2.99 -20.52 -10.38
CA ARG A 6 -2.68 -20.42 -11.81
C ARG A 6 -2.10 -19.04 -12.13
N ASP A 7 -2.67 -18.01 -11.53
CA ASP A 7 -2.25 -16.63 -11.69
C ASP A 7 -2.80 -15.80 -10.53
N ARG A 8 -2.58 -14.48 -10.57
CA ARG A 8 -3.03 -13.57 -9.52
C ARG A 8 -4.55 -13.50 -9.43
N ARG A 9 -5.26 -13.62 -10.54
CA ARG A 9 -6.73 -13.63 -10.54
C ARG A 9 -7.27 -14.87 -9.82
N ASP A 10 -6.67 -16.02 -10.08
CA ASP A 10 -7.04 -17.25 -9.39
C ASP A 10 -6.82 -17.11 -7.89
N ALA A 11 -5.67 -16.56 -7.49
CA ALA A 11 -5.37 -16.30 -6.09
C ALA A 11 -6.42 -15.38 -5.45
N GLY A 12 -6.83 -14.34 -6.17
CA GLY A 12 -7.86 -13.41 -5.69
C GLY A 12 -9.21 -14.09 -5.48
N ARG A 13 -9.61 -14.95 -6.42
CA ARG A 13 -10.86 -15.68 -6.31
C ARG A 13 -10.87 -16.62 -5.09
N VAL A 14 -9.76 -17.31 -4.86
CA VAL A 14 -9.61 -18.19 -3.71
C VAL A 14 -9.62 -17.41 -2.41
N LEU A 15 -8.90 -16.31 -2.36
CA LEU A 15 -8.89 -15.43 -1.19
C LEU A 15 -10.28 -14.90 -0.86
N ALA A 16 -11.04 -14.51 -1.89
CA ALA A 16 -12.41 -14.02 -1.70
C ALA A 16 -13.30 -15.08 -1.02
N GLN A 17 -13.13 -16.35 -1.35
CA GLN A 17 -13.87 -17.43 -0.69
C GLN A 17 -13.60 -17.47 0.80
N SER A 18 -12.34 -17.26 1.20
CA SER A 18 -11.95 -17.21 2.61
C SER A 18 -12.50 -16.00 3.34
N LEU A 19 -12.83 -14.94 2.58
CA LEU A 19 -13.33 -13.68 3.12
C LEU A 19 -14.84 -13.51 2.91
N SER A 20 -15.56 -14.58 2.65
CA SER A 20 -16.98 -14.52 2.30
C SER A 20 -17.86 -13.84 3.37
N ALA A 21 -17.45 -13.88 4.64
CA ALA A 21 -18.16 -13.20 5.72
C ALA A 21 -18.20 -11.68 5.55
N TRP A 22 -17.30 -11.11 4.76
CA TRP A 22 -17.22 -9.68 4.51
C TRP A 22 -18.04 -9.22 3.31
N ARG A 23 -18.71 -10.14 2.63
CA ARG A 23 -19.51 -9.82 1.45
C ARG A 23 -20.55 -8.74 1.78
N GLY A 24 -20.48 -7.64 1.03
CA GLY A 24 -21.42 -6.53 1.19
C GLY A 24 -21.36 -5.82 2.54
N HIS A 25 -20.29 -6.05 3.33
CA HIS A 25 -20.16 -5.44 4.65
C HIS A 25 -20.07 -3.92 4.52
N ALA A 26 -20.98 -3.20 5.16
CA ALA A 26 -20.98 -1.74 5.16
C ALA A 26 -19.71 -1.23 5.86
N GLY A 27 -18.99 -0.35 5.21
CA GLY A 27 -17.76 0.20 5.75
C GLY A 27 -16.51 -0.60 5.44
N ALA A 28 -16.60 -1.81 4.86
CA ALA A 28 -15.43 -2.54 4.43
C ALA A 28 -14.93 -2.02 3.09
N VAL A 29 -13.62 -2.02 2.91
CA VAL A 29 -12.96 -1.62 1.68
C VAL A 29 -11.80 -2.56 1.40
N VAL A 30 -11.54 -2.83 0.13
CA VAL A 30 -10.38 -3.61 -0.29
C VAL A 30 -9.28 -2.65 -0.70
N LEU A 31 -8.12 -2.76 -0.07
CA LEU A 31 -6.93 -2.00 -0.43
C LEU A 31 -5.92 -2.93 -1.07
N ALA A 32 -5.50 -2.59 -2.28
CA ALA A 32 -4.55 -3.39 -3.03
C ALA A 32 -3.20 -2.71 -3.09
N LEU A 33 -2.14 -3.47 -2.83
CA LEU A 33 -0.78 -2.98 -2.95
C LEU A 33 -0.32 -3.16 -4.41
N PRO A 34 -0.11 -2.07 -5.14
CA PRO A 34 0.45 -2.19 -6.48
C PRO A 34 1.85 -2.81 -6.40
N ARG A 35 2.30 -3.48 -7.41
CA ARG A 35 1.65 -3.74 -8.67
C ARG A 35 0.87 -5.07 -8.64
N GLY A 36 1.48 -6.13 -8.10
CA GLY A 36 0.94 -7.48 -8.13
C GLY A 36 -0.34 -7.68 -7.32
N GLY A 37 -0.56 -6.87 -6.28
CA GLY A 37 -1.76 -6.96 -5.46
C GLY A 37 -3.03 -6.45 -6.15
N VAL A 38 -2.90 -5.65 -7.23
CA VAL A 38 -4.07 -5.06 -7.88
C VAL A 38 -4.99 -6.11 -8.52
N PRO A 39 -4.50 -7.07 -9.33
CA PRO A 39 -5.38 -8.12 -9.85
C PRO A 39 -6.02 -8.97 -8.76
N VAL A 40 -5.28 -9.24 -7.68
CA VAL A 40 -5.80 -10.00 -6.53
C VAL A 40 -6.93 -9.21 -5.86
N GLY A 41 -6.66 -7.95 -5.52
CA GLY A 41 -7.65 -7.09 -4.88
C GLY A 41 -8.89 -6.86 -5.72
N PHE A 42 -8.72 -6.72 -7.03
CA PHE A 42 -9.84 -6.57 -7.96
C PHE A 42 -10.79 -7.77 -7.88
N GLU A 43 -10.25 -8.99 -7.89
CA GLU A 43 -11.10 -10.19 -7.81
C GLU A 43 -11.79 -10.29 -6.45
N VAL A 44 -11.10 -9.95 -5.36
CA VAL A 44 -11.69 -9.94 -4.02
C VAL A 44 -12.82 -8.91 -3.95
N ALA A 45 -12.57 -7.68 -4.38
CA ALA A 45 -13.57 -6.61 -4.32
C ALA A 45 -14.81 -6.95 -5.16
N ARG A 46 -14.59 -7.50 -6.36
CA ARG A 46 -15.69 -7.91 -7.23
C ARG A 46 -16.52 -9.02 -6.60
N ALA A 47 -15.87 -10.05 -6.08
CA ALA A 47 -16.56 -11.19 -5.50
C ALA A 47 -17.34 -10.81 -4.23
N LEU A 48 -16.82 -9.89 -3.43
CA LEU A 48 -17.45 -9.48 -2.18
C LEU A 48 -18.38 -8.27 -2.31
N GLY A 49 -18.42 -7.64 -3.48
CA GLY A 49 -19.22 -6.43 -3.68
C GLY A 49 -18.74 -5.26 -2.85
N LEU A 50 -17.41 -5.10 -2.72
CA LEU A 50 -16.81 -4.05 -1.91
C LEU A 50 -16.06 -3.05 -2.79
N PRO A 51 -15.93 -1.80 -2.33
CA PRO A 51 -15.10 -0.83 -3.05
C PRO A 51 -13.63 -1.21 -3.00
N LEU A 52 -12.91 -0.82 -4.04
CA LEU A 52 -11.48 -1.09 -4.19
C LEU A 52 -10.72 0.22 -4.33
N ASP A 53 -9.62 0.34 -3.61
CA ASP A 53 -8.65 1.41 -3.84
C ASP A 53 -7.24 0.83 -3.76
N VAL A 54 -6.26 1.62 -4.13
CA VAL A 54 -4.86 1.24 -4.04
C VAL A 54 -4.23 1.86 -2.80
N LEU A 55 -3.32 1.12 -2.18
CA LEU A 55 -2.47 1.63 -1.11
C LEU A 55 -1.05 1.63 -1.64
N VAL A 56 -0.50 2.79 -1.93
CA VAL A 56 0.88 2.92 -2.38
C VAL A 56 1.77 3.12 -1.18
N VAL A 57 2.84 2.34 -1.10
CA VAL A 57 3.84 2.42 -0.03
C VAL A 57 5.19 2.69 -0.64
N ARG A 58 5.93 3.63 -0.06
CA ARG A 58 7.29 3.97 -0.50
C ARG A 58 8.23 3.88 0.69
N LYS A 59 9.31 3.11 0.51
CA LYS A 59 10.34 2.97 1.52
C LYS A 59 11.25 4.21 1.52
N LEU A 60 11.63 4.66 2.70
CA LEU A 60 12.57 5.77 2.88
C LEU A 60 13.96 5.17 3.13
N GLY A 61 14.72 4.96 2.06
CA GLY A 61 16.06 4.38 2.16
C GLY A 61 17.08 5.34 2.73
N LEU A 62 17.99 4.82 3.56
CA LEU A 62 19.12 5.60 4.06
C LEU A 62 20.04 5.96 2.87
N PRO A 63 20.46 7.24 2.72
CA PRO A 63 21.25 7.64 1.53
C PRO A 63 22.52 6.81 1.32
N SER A 64 23.23 6.44 2.37
CA SER A 64 24.47 5.66 2.26
C SER A 64 24.21 4.17 2.04
N GLN A 65 23.04 3.67 2.44
CA GLN A 65 22.63 2.28 2.32
C GLN A 65 21.13 2.21 2.03
N PRO A 66 20.72 2.40 0.76
CA PRO A 66 19.29 2.52 0.42
C PRO A 66 18.44 1.31 0.80
N GLU A 67 19.04 0.13 0.97
CA GLU A 67 18.33 -1.06 1.42
C GLU A 67 17.95 -1.02 2.90
N LEU A 68 18.57 -0.14 3.67
CA LEU A 68 18.16 0.10 5.06
C LEU A 68 17.11 1.20 5.10
N ALA A 69 15.94 0.87 5.60
CA ALA A 69 14.81 1.79 5.59
C ALA A 69 14.81 2.65 6.87
N MET A 70 14.86 3.96 6.69
CA MET A 70 14.61 4.92 7.77
C MET A 70 13.15 4.91 8.19
N GLY A 71 12.28 4.40 7.30
CA GLY A 71 10.86 4.34 7.51
C GLY A 71 10.14 4.11 6.19
N ALA A 72 8.87 4.44 6.18
CA ALA A 72 8.03 4.34 5.00
C ALA A 72 6.94 5.39 5.04
N VAL A 73 6.49 5.79 3.86
CA VAL A 73 5.30 6.63 3.68
C VAL A 73 4.30 5.87 2.84
N ALA A 74 3.03 6.15 3.05
CA ALA A 74 1.96 5.45 2.35
C ALA A 74 0.83 6.41 2.02
N SER A 75 -0.07 5.93 1.16
CA SER A 75 -1.30 6.63 0.80
C SER A 75 -2.04 7.11 2.05
N GLY A 76 -2.68 8.28 1.96
CA GLY A 76 -3.44 8.83 3.08
C GLY A 76 -2.58 9.58 4.09
N GLY A 77 -1.32 9.87 3.77
CA GLY A 77 -0.43 10.62 4.63
C GLY A 77 0.23 9.79 5.73
N ALA A 78 0.10 8.47 5.70
CA ALA A 78 0.70 7.60 6.69
C ALA A 78 2.23 7.68 6.63
N ARG A 79 2.86 7.61 7.80
CA ARG A 79 4.32 7.64 7.94
C ARG A 79 4.72 6.79 9.14
N VAL A 80 5.70 5.91 8.93
CA VAL A 80 6.29 5.10 9.99
C VAL A 80 7.80 5.30 9.95
N LEU A 81 8.43 5.50 11.09
CA LEU A 81 9.87 5.71 11.19
C LEU A 81 10.52 4.57 11.96
N ASN A 82 11.76 4.24 11.56
CA ASN A 82 12.57 3.25 12.22
C ASN A 82 13.71 3.95 12.96
N ASP A 83 13.56 4.16 14.26
CA ASP A 83 14.51 4.90 15.07
C ASP A 83 15.90 4.26 15.09
N GLU A 84 15.98 2.94 15.01
CA GLU A 84 17.27 2.25 15.00
C GLU A 84 18.11 2.61 13.77
N VAL A 85 17.47 2.77 12.62
CA VAL A 85 18.15 3.16 11.40
C VAL A 85 18.46 4.66 11.39
N LEU A 86 17.55 5.48 11.94
CA LEU A 86 17.75 6.92 12.02
C LEU A 86 18.99 7.31 12.83
N ARG A 87 19.43 6.45 13.75
CA ARG A 87 20.66 6.69 14.51
C ARG A 87 21.91 6.78 13.65
N PHE A 88 21.88 6.21 12.45
CA PHE A 88 23.03 6.28 11.54
C PHE A 88 23.16 7.64 10.86
N LEU A 89 22.17 8.53 10.98
CA LEU A 89 22.26 9.87 10.43
C LEU A 89 23.04 10.78 11.37
N PRO A 90 23.91 11.65 10.80
CA PRO A 90 24.61 12.65 11.62
C PRO A 90 23.62 13.61 12.29
N PRO A 91 23.97 14.15 13.48
CA PRO A 91 23.15 15.20 14.09
C PRO A 91 22.95 16.37 13.16
N GLY A 92 21.72 16.88 13.07
CA GLY A 92 21.38 17.99 12.20
C GLY A 92 21.24 17.63 10.72
N SER A 93 21.30 16.34 10.37
CA SER A 93 21.13 15.91 8.98
C SER A 93 19.69 16.19 8.49
N ASP A 94 19.58 16.67 7.26
CA ASP A 94 18.29 16.85 6.59
C ASP A 94 17.95 15.67 5.66
N ALA A 95 18.69 14.57 5.77
CA ALA A 95 18.54 13.43 4.86
C ALA A 95 17.14 12.83 4.89
N LEU A 96 16.54 12.68 6.08
CA LEU A 96 15.19 12.13 6.20
C LEU A 96 14.18 12.99 5.45
N GLU A 97 14.23 14.31 5.66
CA GLU A 97 13.31 15.24 5.03
C GLU A 97 13.45 15.24 3.51
N ARG A 98 14.69 15.18 3.01
CA ARG A 98 14.96 15.15 1.56
C ARG A 98 14.45 13.86 0.93
N VAL A 99 14.73 12.72 1.56
CA VAL A 99 14.26 11.42 1.06
C VAL A 99 12.75 11.36 1.11
N GLU A 100 12.15 11.80 2.21
CA GLU A 100 10.69 11.79 2.36
C GLU A 100 10.01 12.65 1.30
N ALA A 101 10.51 13.84 1.02
CA ALA A 101 9.93 14.72 0.01
C ALA A 101 9.97 14.06 -1.38
N ARG A 102 11.09 13.43 -1.72
CA ARG A 102 11.25 12.73 -2.99
C ARG A 102 10.30 11.54 -3.09
N GLU A 103 10.20 10.73 -2.03
CA GLU A 103 9.36 9.54 -2.06
C GLU A 103 7.87 9.88 -2.01
N ARG A 104 7.49 10.97 -1.34
CA ARG A 104 6.09 11.42 -1.37
C ARG A 104 5.68 11.91 -2.75
N ALA A 105 6.58 12.59 -3.48
CA ALA A 105 6.29 13.00 -4.85
C ALA A 105 6.08 11.78 -5.76
N GLU A 106 6.92 10.76 -5.61
CA GLU A 106 6.78 9.51 -6.37
C GLU A 106 5.51 8.76 -6.00
N LEU A 107 5.16 8.74 -4.71
CA LEU A 107 3.93 8.14 -4.24
C LEU A 107 2.71 8.78 -4.90
N GLN A 108 2.66 10.11 -4.92
CA GLN A 108 1.56 10.84 -5.54
C GLN A 108 1.47 10.55 -7.04
N ARG A 109 2.60 10.47 -7.72
CA ARG A 109 2.65 10.14 -9.14
C ARG A 109 2.06 8.75 -9.40
N ARG A 110 2.40 7.78 -8.56
CA ARG A 110 1.87 6.41 -8.68
C ARG A 110 0.39 6.33 -8.37
N GLU A 111 -0.06 7.07 -7.35
CA GLU A 111 -1.49 7.12 -7.04
C GLU A 111 -2.31 7.64 -8.22
N LEU A 112 -1.83 8.70 -8.87
CA LEU A 112 -2.49 9.25 -10.05
C LEU A 112 -2.52 8.23 -11.19
N ALA A 113 -1.45 7.47 -11.39
CA ALA A 113 -1.39 6.46 -12.44
C ALA A 113 -2.43 5.36 -12.23
N TYR A 114 -2.73 5.00 -10.97
CA TYR A 114 -3.71 3.95 -10.67
C TYR A 114 -5.13 4.47 -10.55
N ARG A 115 -5.34 5.65 -9.96
CA ARG A 115 -6.68 6.21 -9.76
C ARG A 115 -7.17 7.06 -10.90
N GLY A 116 -6.26 7.69 -11.65
CA GLY A 116 -6.63 8.70 -12.62
C GLY A 116 -7.28 9.88 -11.91
N GLU A 117 -8.43 10.33 -12.40
CA GLU A 117 -9.14 11.47 -11.84
C GLU A 117 -10.04 11.11 -10.64
N ARG A 118 -10.13 9.82 -10.30
CA ARG A 118 -10.97 9.39 -9.19
C ARG A 118 -10.40 9.89 -7.86
N ALA A 119 -11.28 10.39 -7.00
CA ALA A 119 -10.88 10.77 -5.65
C ALA A 119 -10.50 9.53 -4.83
N PRO A 120 -9.52 9.63 -3.92
CA PRO A 120 -9.22 8.54 -3.00
C PRO A 120 -10.41 8.26 -2.09
N LEU A 121 -10.58 7.00 -1.69
CA LEU A 121 -11.61 6.63 -0.74
C LEU A 121 -11.25 7.14 0.65
N GLU A 122 -12.26 7.58 1.41
CA GLU A 122 -12.06 7.92 2.81
C GLU A 122 -11.84 6.63 3.60
N MET A 123 -10.69 6.51 4.27
CA MET A 123 -10.31 5.28 4.97
C MET A 123 -10.65 5.28 6.45
N ARG A 124 -10.81 6.47 7.05
CA ARG A 124 -11.08 6.58 8.48
C ARG A 124 -12.40 5.89 8.82
N GLY A 125 -12.38 5.01 9.82
CA GLY A 125 -13.54 4.29 10.28
C GLY A 125 -13.96 3.11 9.40
N ARG A 126 -13.19 2.78 8.37
CA ARG A 126 -13.46 1.63 7.50
C ARG A 126 -12.68 0.39 7.92
N VAL A 127 -13.17 -0.74 7.50
CA VAL A 127 -12.54 -2.03 7.75
C VAL A 127 -11.85 -2.52 6.48
#